data_18f59547a68433e736deeedb099bb0ba
#
_entry.id   18f59547a68433e736deeedb099bb0ba
#
_cell.length_a   1.000
_cell.length_b   1.000
_cell.length_c   1.000
_cell.angle_alpha   90.00
_cell.angle_beta   90.00
_cell.angle_gamma   90.00
#
_symmetry.space_group_name_H-M   'P 1'
#
loop_
_entity.id
_entity.type
_entity.pdbx_description
1 polymer ?
#
loop_
_entity_poly.entity_id
_entity_poly.type
_entity_poly.pdbx_seq_one_letter_code
_entity_poly.pdbx_strand_id
1 'polypeptide(L)'
;MLEKEKAEIIAAGIKLDRYGLISLSGGNVSVRVDQETLLVTPSGMMYEEMVPEDVLVMTIEGKVIEGVRRPSVDTIAIRYIFQQMPAVNAVIHTHQPYATGIGLVVDQIDCDVTTLANTAKGPVNVAPYSSAASIDMGYAVVDHIGEQLAVVLKNHGVVTVGKNLKEALYAAVYLEEAAKTLYVAHSYGGDIAKLNGEQIQTAVEVFKDYGQVNH
;
A
#
# COMPACT_ATOMS: atom_id res chain seq x y z
N MET A 1 -21.44 -9.32 10.01
CA MET A 1 -21.67 -8.11 9.18
C MET A 1 -20.43 -7.87 8.33
N LEU A 2 -20.55 -7.40 7.10
CA LEU A 2 -19.41 -7.11 6.22
C LEU A 2 -18.55 -8.33 5.82
N GLU A 3 -19.14 -9.49 5.74
CA GLU A 3 -18.43 -10.75 5.45
C GLU A 3 -17.73 -10.75 4.08
N LYS A 4 -18.35 -10.12 3.09
CA LYS A 4 -17.78 -9.99 1.75
C LYS A 4 -16.52 -9.11 1.77
N GLU A 5 -16.61 -7.96 2.39
CA GLU A 5 -15.50 -6.99 2.51
C GLU A 5 -14.35 -7.58 3.33
N LYS A 6 -14.64 -8.32 4.40
CA LYS A 6 -13.65 -9.03 5.20
C LYS A 6 -12.94 -10.13 4.39
N ALA A 7 -13.69 -10.90 3.61
CA ALA A 7 -13.13 -11.91 2.70
C ALA A 7 -12.26 -11.29 1.60
N GLU A 8 -12.64 -10.13 1.07
CA GLU A 8 -11.83 -9.38 0.09
C GLU A 8 -10.50 -8.90 0.68
N ILE A 9 -10.47 -8.46 1.94
CA ILE A 9 -9.26 -8.08 2.68
C ILE A 9 -8.32 -9.28 2.82
N ILE A 10 -8.83 -10.43 3.24
CA ILE A 10 -8.06 -11.68 3.37
C ILE A 10 -7.50 -12.09 2.01
N ALA A 11 -8.33 -12.08 0.96
CA ALA A 11 -7.90 -12.40 -0.40
C ALA A 11 -6.81 -11.45 -0.92
N ALA A 12 -6.85 -10.16 -0.55
CA ALA A 12 -5.80 -9.21 -0.88
C ALA A 12 -4.50 -9.57 -0.15
N GLY A 13 -4.55 -9.88 1.14
CA GLY A 13 -3.39 -10.30 1.92
C GLY A 13 -2.73 -11.57 1.37
N ILE A 14 -3.52 -12.57 0.98
CA ILE A 14 -3.01 -13.79 0.32
C ILE A 14 -2.32 -13.45 -1.01
N LYS A 15 -2.83 -12.47 -1.77
CA LYS A 15 -2.15 -12.02 -2.99
C LYS A 15 -0.83 -11.32 -2.69
N LEU A 16 -0.78 -10.46 -1.66
CA LEU A 16 0.46 -9.80 -1.23
C LEU A 16 1.55 -10.82 -0.87
N ASP A 17 1.19 -11.87 -0.15
CA ASP A 17 2.10 -12.98 0.18
C ASP A 17 2.57 -13.70 -1.09
N ARG A 18 1.66 -14.10 -1.99
CA ARG A 18 1.99 -14.78 -3.25
C ARG A 18 2.90 -13.96 -4.17
N TYR A 19 2.79 -12.64 -4.14
CA TYR A 19 3.68 -11.73 -4.88
C TYR A 19 5.00 -11.45 -4.15
N GLY A 20 5.18 -11.97 -2.92
CA GLY A 20 6.38 -11.77 -2.12
C GLY A 20 6.53 -10.37 -1.55
N LEU A 21 5.40 -9.67 -1.33
CA LEU A 21 5.39 -8.32 -0.76
C LEU A 21 5.35 -8.32 0.77
N ILE A 22 4.97 -9.44 1.35
CA ILE A 22 4.97 -9.68 2.80
C ILE A 22 5.62 -11.04 3.08
N SER A 23 6.01 -11.26 4.32
CA SER A 23 6.53 -12.54 4.79
C SER A 23 5.79 -12.93 6.06
N LEU A 24 5.26 -14.14 6.09
CA LEU A 24 4.50 -14.66 7.23
C LEU A 24 3.31 -13.74 7.60
N SER A 25 3.31 -13.22 8.83
CA SER A 25 2.28 -12.31 9.35
C SER A 25 2.64 -10.82 9.18
N GLY A 26 3.64 -10.51 8.33
CA GLY A 26 4.06 -9.13 8.10
C GLY A 26 3.05 -8.34 7.28
N GLY A 27 3.12 -7.00 7.44
CA GLY A 27 2.20 -6.11 6.74
C GLY A 27 0.77 -6.12 7.29
N ASN A 28 -0.10 -5.32 6.71
CA ASN A 28 -1.51 -5.25 7.08
C ASN A 28 -2.36 -4.65 5.95
N VAL A 29 -3.65 -4.94 5.97
CA VAL A 29 -4.64 -4.44 5.02
C VAL A 29 -5.79 -3.83 5.81
N SER A 30 -6.17 -2.60 5.44
CA SER A 30 -7.25 -1.88 6.10
C SER A 30 -8.15 -1.21 5.07
N VAL A 31 -9.45 -1.21 5.32
CA VAL A 31 -10.47 -0.64 4.43
C VAL A 31 -11.42 0.24 5.22
N ARG A 32 -11.73 1.41 4.70
CA ARG A 32 -12.80 2.27 5.18
C ARG A 32 -14.11 1.79 4.56
N VAL A 33 -15.08 1.47 5.41
CA VAL A 33 -16.44 1.05 5.00
C VAL A 33 -17.35 2.25 4.84
N ASP A 34 -17.28 3.17 5.79
CA ASP A 34 -17.99 4.44 5.81
C ASP A 34 -17.15 5.51 6.54
N GLN A 35 -17.72 6.67 6.82
CA GLN A 35 -17.00 7.79 7.44
C GLN A 35 -16.41 7.48 8.81
N GLU A 36 -17.00 6.55 9.55
CA GLU A 36 -16.64 6.24 10.93
C GLU A 36 -16.09 4.83 11.13
N THR A 37 -16.27 3.94 10.14
CA THR A 37 -16.03 2.50 10.28
C THR A 37 -14.87 2.01 9.41
N LEU A 38 -13.94 1.31 10.03
CA LEU A 38 -12.80 0.66 9.39
C LEU A 38 -12.86 -0.86 9.60
N LEU A 39 -12.43 -1.59 8.58
CA LEU A 39 -12.01 -2.98 8.69
C LEU A 39 -10.48 -3.02 8.76
N VAL A 40 -9.93 -3.76 9.72
CA VAL A 40 -8.48 -3.89 9.90
C VAL A 40 -8.10 -5.33 10.17
N THR A 41 -6.96 -5.74 9.62
CA THR A 41 -6.43 -7.08 9.86
C THR A 41 -5.86 -7.21 11.28
N PRO A 42 -5.92 -8.42 11.87
CA PRO A 42 -5.35 -8.70 13.19
C PRO A 42 -3.83 -8.69 13.15
N SER A 43 -3.22 -8.48 14.30
CA SER A 43 -1.77 -8.57 14.48
C SER A 43 -1.30 -10.03 14.53
N GLY A 44 -0.23 -10.36 13.80
CA GLY A 44 0.51 -11.61 13.98
C GLY A 44 -0.19 -12.87 13.45
N MET A 45 -1.15 -12.74 12.54
CA MET A 45 -1.78 -13.88 11.87
C MET A 45 -1.38 -13.97 10.40
N MET A 46 -1.12 -15.18 9.91
CA MET A 46 -0.92 -15.42 8.48
C MET A 46 -2.26 -15.33 7.75
N TYR A 47 -2.25 -14.70 6.57
CA TYR A 47 -3.47 -14.47 5.80
C TYR A 47 -4.16 -15.75 5.35
N GLU A 48 -3.40 -16.82 5.12
CA GLU A 48 -3.94 -18.14 4.74
C GLU A 48 -4.70 -18.83 5.88
N GLU A 49 -4.45 -18.43 7.12
CA GLU A 49 -5.11 -18.97 8.32
C GLU A 49 -6.29 -18.11 8.77
N MET A 50 -6.47 -16.91 8.19
CA MET A 50 -7.54 -16.00 8.58
C MET A 50 -8.88 -16.45 8.04
N VAL A 51 -9.89 -16.27 8.88
CA VAL A 51 -11.31 -16.32 8.49
C VAL A 51 -11.94 -14.93 8.66
N PRO A 52 -13.09 -14.64 8.03
CA PRO A 52 -13.71 -13.30 8.11
C PRO A 52 -13.91 -12.80 9.54
N GLU A 53 -14.16 -13.67 10.50
CA GLU A 53 -14.35 -13.35 11.91
C GLU A 53 -13.08 -12.79 12.59
N ASP A 54 -11.90 -13.05 12.02
CA ASP A 54 -10.63 -12.54 12.52
C ASP A 54 -10.39 -11.07 12.13
N VAL A 55 -11.01 -10.60 11.03
CA VAL A 55 -10.93 -9.20 10.60
C VAL A 55 -11.82 -8.35 11.50
N LEU A 56 -11.20 -7.36 12.15
CA LEU A 56 -11.88 -6.51 13.11
C LEU A 56 -12.67 -5.41 12.41
N VAL A 57 -13.82 -5.07 13.00
CA VAL A 57 -14.56 -3.83 12.73
C VAL A 57 -14.24 -2.85 13.84
N MET A 58 -13.80 -1.66 13.49
CA MET A 58 -13.47 -0.64 14.48
C MET A 58 -13.86 0.77 14.02
N THR A 59 -14.02 1.68 14.98
CA THR A 59 -14.23 3.09 14.63
C THR A 59 -12.92 3.74 14.22
N ILE A 60 -13.02 4.84 13.46
CA ILE A 60 -11.87 5.65 13.08
C ILE A 60 -11.14 6.25 14.31
N GLU A 61 -11.82 6.39 15.46
CA GLU A 61 -11.24 6.80 16.74
C GLU A 61 -10.51 5.65 17.45
N GLY A 62 -10.68 4.40 16.99
CA GLY A 62 -9.93 3.24 17.48
C GLY A 62 -10.67 2.33 18.43
N LYS A 63 -11.99 2.46 18.58
CA LYS A 63 -12.80 1.54 19.35
C LYS A 63 -13.14 0.30 18.51
N VAL A 64 -12.79 -0.89 18.98
CA VAL A 64 -13.21 -2.15 18.36
C VAL A 64 -14.71 -2.34 18.60
N ILE A 65 -15.47 -2.53 17.51
CA ILE A 65 -16.93 -2.75 17.51
C ILE A 65 -17.22 -4.25 17.40
N GLU A 66 -16.47 -4.97 16.55
CA GLU A 66 -16.64 -6.40 16.29
C GLU A 66 -15.27 -7.07 16.13
N GLY A 67 -15.14 -8.28 16.64
CA GLY A 67 -13.93 -9.09 16.62
C GLY A 67 -13.29 -9.22 18.00
N VAL A 68 -12.54 -10.31 18.19
CA VAL A 68 -11.88 -10.67 19.47
C VAL A 68 -10.36 -10.62 19.39
N ARG A 69 -9.82 -10.44 18.18
CA ARG A 69 -8.37 -10.35 17.95
C ARG A 69 -7.82 -8.99 18.37
N ARG A 70 -6.51 -8.91 18.48
CA ARG A 70 -5.81 -7.63 18.61
C ARG A 70 -5.61 -7.03 17.22
N PRO A 71 -5.94 -5.77 16.97
CA PRO A 71 -5.67 -5.12 15.69
C PRO A 71 -4.17 -5.05 15.41
N SER A 72 -3.79 -4.86 14.14
CA SER A 72 -2.40 -4.60 13.74
C SER A 72 -1.80 -3.51 14.63
N VAL A 73 -0.52 -3.65 14.98
CA VAL A 73 0.22 -2.66 15.78
C VAL A 73 0.29 -1.30 15.10
N ASP A 74 0.20 -1.25 13.77
CA ASP A 74 0.23 -0.02 12.98
C ASP A 74 -1.13 0.68 12.89
N THR A 75 -2.16 0.15 13.53
CA THR A 75 -3.53 0.70 13.45
C THR A 75 -3.60 2.17 13.86
N ILE A 76 -2.74 2.63 14.78
CA ILE A 76 -2.67 4.05 15.15
C ILE A 76 -2.27 4.93 13.97
N ALA A 77 -1.27 4.52 13.18
CA ALA A 77 -0.83 5.21 11.98
C ALA A 77 -1.88 5.13 10.87
N ILE A 78 -2.46 3.95 10.66
CA ILE A 78 -3.49 3.70 9.64
C ILE A 78 -4.72 4.59 9.86
N ARG A 79 -5.18 4.69 11.10
CA ARG A 79 -6.30 5.57 11.46
C ARG A 79 -5.98 7.04 11.17
N TYR A 80 -4.78 7.49 11.51
CA TYR A 80 -4.34 8.84 11.19
C TYR A 80 -4.34 9.09 9.68
N ILE A 81 -3.84 8.15 8.86
CA ILE A 81 -3.90 8.25 7.40
C ILE A 81 -5.35 8.41 6.93
N PHE A 82 -6.27 7.57 7.40
CA PHE A 82 -7.68 7.70 7.05
C PHE A 82 -8.30 9.03 7.48
N GLN A 83 -7.92 9.55 8.65
CA GLN A 83 -8.42 10.84 9.16
C GLN A 83 -7.93 12.03 8.31
N GLN A 84 -6.66 12.00 7.87
CA GLN A 84 -6.07 13.09 7.10
C GLN A 84 -6.36 12.99 5.59
N MET A 85 -6.68 11.80 5.09
CA MET A 85 -6.91 11.53 3.67
C MET A 85 -8.35 11.01 3.42
N PRO A 86 -9.36 11.87 3.43
CA PRO A 86 -10.77 11.44 3.36
C PRO A 86 -11.15 10.74 2.04
N ALA A 87 -10.40 10.97 0.97
CA ALA A 87 -10.60 10.29 -0.33
C ALA A 87 -10.02 8.87 -0.36
N VAL A 88 -9.22 8.50 0.63
CA VAL A 88 -8.61 7.15 0.75
C VAL A 88 -9.59 6.21 1.45
N ASN A 89 -9.90 5.08 0.81
CA ASN A 89 -10.76 4.03 1.38
C ASN A 89 -10.02 2.71 1.58
N ALA A 90 -8.76 2.59 1.17
CA ALA A 90 -7.93 1.43 1.48
C ALA A 90 -6.50 1.86 1.78
N VAL A 91 -5.89 1.23 2.76
CA VAL A 91 -4.49 1.38 3.15
C VAL A 91 -3.88 -0.02 3.26
N ILE A 92 -2.76 -0.24 2.59
CA ILE A 92 -1.99 -1.48 2.64
C ILE A 92 -0.57 -1.12 3.07
N HIS A 93 -0.06 -1.81 4.08
CA HIS A 93 1.34 -1.77 4.48
C HIS A 93 2.02 -3.10 4.14
N THR A 94 3.21 -3.03 3.55
CA THR A 94 4.00 -4.19 3.12
C THR A 94 5.47 -4.02 3.48
N HIS A 95 6.21 -5.15 3.51
CA HIS A 95 7.65 -5.17 3.71
C HIS A 95 8.38 -5.64 2.43
N GLN A 96 7.91 -5.18 1.29
CA GLN A 96 8.40 -5.60 -0.04
C GLN A 96 9.89 -5.27 -0.23
N PRO A 97 10.72 -6.26 -0.62
CA PRO A 97 12.17 -6.14 -0.49
C PRO A 97 12.83 -5.20 -1.50
N TYR A 98 12.37 -5.15 -2.75
CA TYR A 98 13.05 -4.34 -3.78
C TYR A 98 12.77 -2.84 -3.60
N ALA A 99 11.50 -2.46 -3.42
CA ALA A 99 11.16 -1.06 -3.19
C ALA A 99 11.78 -0.54 -1.89
N THR A 100 11.73 -1.33 -0.81
CA THR A 100 12.37 -0.98 0.46
C THR A 100 13.88 -0.88 0.29
N GLY A 101 14.51 -1.84 -0.41
CA GLY A 101 15.95 -1.86 -0.64
C GLY A 101 16.43 -0.64 -1.44
N ILE A 102 15.73 -0.24 -2.49
CA ILE A 102 16.01 0.99 -3.25
C ILE A 102 15.86 2.20 -2.33
N GLY A 103 14.80 2.26 -1.52
CA GLY A 103 14.56 3.35 -0.57
C GLY A 103 15.64 3.52 0.51
N LEU A 104 16.53 2.53 0.72
CA LEU A 104 17.70 2.71 1.60
C LEU A 104 18.75 3.65 1.01
N VAL A 105 18.80 3.78 -0.32
CA VAL A 105 19.87 4.51 -1.03
C VAL A 105 19.38 5.74 -1.79
N VAL A 106 18.06 5.90 -1.98
CA VAL A 106 17.47 7.08 -2.66
C VAL A 106 16.39 7.72 -1.79
N ASP A 107 16.00 8.95 -2.11
CA ASP A 107 14.90 9.64 -1.47
C ASP A 107 13.63 9.68 -2.35
N GLN A 108 13.72 9.15 -3.58
CA GLN A 108 12.60 8.96 -4.50
C GLN A 108 12.89 7.82 -5.47
N ILE A 109 11.91 6.97 -5.75
CA ILE A 109 11.95 5.97 -6.82
C ILE A 109 11.37 6.63 -8.07
N ASP A 110 12.21 6.82 -9.09
CA ASP A 110 11.81 7.43 -10.35
C ASP A 110 10.78 6.57 -11.10
N CYS A 111 9.93 7.26 -11.85
CA CYS A 111 8.87 6.62 -12.63
C CYS A 111 9.33 6.36 -14.07
N ASP A 112 10.29 5.45 -14.23
CA ASP A 112 10.88 5.12 -15.54
C ASP A 112 10.21 3.92 -16.24
N VAL A 113 9.15 3.38 -15.65
CA VAL A 113 8.32 2.32 -16.26
C VAL A 113 6.86 2.71 -16.21
N THR A 114 6.16 2.54 -17.33
CA THR A 114 4.76 2.99 -17.50
C THR A 114 3.79 2.34 -16.51
N THR A 115 4.06 1.10 -16.09
CA THR A 115 3.24 0.40 -15.08
C THR A 115 3.27 1.09 -13.72
N LEU A 116 4.40 1.68 -13.31
CA LEU A 116 4.47 2.47 -12.08
C LEU A 116 3.70 3.79 -12.23
N ALA A 117 3.86 4.49 -13.37
CA ALA A 117 3.09 5.70 -13.66
C ALA A 117 1.59 5.45 -13.50
N ASN A 118 1.09 4.37 -14.10
CA ASN A 118 -0.32 4.01 -14.07
C ASN A 118 -0.86 3.72 -12.67
N THR A 119 -0.09 3.00 -11.88
CA THR A 119 -0.57 2.42 -10.62
C THR A 119 -0.22 3.26 -9.40
N ALA A 120 0.89 3.99 -9.42
CA ALA A 120 1.29 4.88 -8.32
C ALA A 120 1.07 6.37 -8.63
N LYS A 121 0.69 6.72 -9.85
CA LYS A 121 0.46 8.09 -10.37
C LYS A 121 1.74 8.96 -10.45
N GLY A 122 2.87 8.35 -10.55
CA GLY A 122 4.15 9.07 -10.71
C GLY A 122 5.29 8.50 -9.88
N PRO A 123 6.37 9.26 -9.70
CA PRO A 123 7.49 8.88 -8.85
C PRO A 123 7.04 8.65 -7.41
N VAL A 124 7.67 7.69 -6.73
CA VAL A 124 7.31 7.31 -5.37
C VAL A 124 8.35 7.87 -4.38
N ASN A 125 7.92 8.74 -3.49
CA ASN A 125 8.78 9.33 -2.49
C ASN A 125 9.20 8.33 -1.42
N VAL A 126 10.37 8.56 -0.82
CA VAL A 126 10.86 7.82 0.35
C VAL A 126 10.79 8.75 1.55
N ALA A 127 9.89 8.45 2.47
CA ALA A 127 9.76 9.16 3.73
C ALA A 127 10.94 8.84 4.67
N PRO A 128 11.38 9.79 5.51
CA PRO A 128 12.38 9.51 6.54
C PRO A 128 11.97 8.35 7.46
N TYR A 129 12.96 7.80 8.16
CA TYR A 129 12.70 6.78 9.17
C TYR A 129 11.63 7.24 10.18
N SER A 130 10.68 6.37 10.43
CA SER A 130 9.68 6.52 11.50
C SER A 130 9.58 5.22 12.28
N SER A 131 9.28 5.32 13.58
CA SER A 131 9.13 4.12 14.41
C SER A 131 7.91 3.32 13.98
N ALA A 132 8.06 2.01 13.82
CA ALA A 132 6.93 1.10 13.64
C ALA A 132 5.98 1.15 14.85
N ALA A 133 4.73 0.79 14.65
CA ALA A 133 3.69 0.80 15.69
C ALA A 133 3.50 2.18 16.38
N SER A 134 3.87 3.26 15.72
CA SER A 134 3.79 4.64 16.19
C SER A 134 2.95 5.51 15.26
N ILE A 135 2.38 6.58 15.82
CA ILE A 135 1.70 7.62 15.02
C ILE A 135 2.66 8.30 14.03
N ASP A 136 3.98 8.31 14.32
CA ASP A 136 5.00 8.93 13.47
C ASP A 136 5.04 8.30 12.08
N MET A 137 4.73 7.00 11.97
CA MET A 137 4.55 6.33 10.69
C MET A 137 3.40 6.96 9.89
N GLY A 138 2.31 7.32 10.56
CA GLY A 138 1.18 8.02 9.93
C GLY A 138 1.57 9.41 9.44
N TYR A 139 2.32 10.17 10.23
CA TYR A 139 2.85 11.47 9.84
C TYR A 139 3.78 11.34 8.63
N ALA A 140 4.73 10.41 8.68
CA ALA A 140 5.65 10.15 7.58
C ALA A 140 4.93 9.83 6.26
N VAL A 141 3.86 9.04 6.30
CA VAL A 141 3.03 8.74 5.12
C VAL A 141 2.36 9.99 4.61
N VAL A 142 1.59 10.70 5.44
CA VAL A 142 0.77 11.84 5.01
C VAL A 142 1.64 12.98 4.47
N ASP A 143 2.78 13.25 5.11
CA ASP A 143 3.67 14.35 4.73
C ASP A 143 4.44 14.07 3.43
N HIS A 144 4.61 12.79 3.03
CA HIS A 144 5.48 12.45 1.90
C HIS A 144 4.77 11.79 0.72
N ILE A 145 3.56 11.25 0.90
CA ILE A 145 2.87 10.54 -0.18
C ILE A 145 2.44 11.47 -1.33
N GLY A 146 2.15 12.75 -1.04
CA GLY A 146 1.69 13.70 -2.04
C GLY A 146 0.38 13.27 -2.71
N GLU A 147 0.33 13.35 -4.04
CA GLU A 147 -0.80 12.88 -4.86
C GLU A 147 -0.65 11.44 -5.35
N GLN A 148 0.46 10.79 -5.00
CA GLN A 148 0.76 9.41 -5.36
C GLN A 148 -0.05 8.42 -4.52
N LEU A 149 -0.05 7.15 -4.96
CA LEU A 149 -0.73 6.07 -4.26
C LEU A 149 0.22 5.21 -3.42
N ALA A 150 1.49 5.56 -3.36
CA ALA A 150 2.51 4.82 -2.64
C ALA A 150 3.55 5.75 -2.01
N VAL A 151 4.12 5.33 -0.89
CA VAL A 151 5.28 5.94 -0.25
C VAL A 151 6.13 4.84 0.37
N VAL A 152 7.44 4.94 0.21
CA VAL A 152 8.40 4.06 0.89
C VAL A 152 8.73 4.66 2.25
N LEU A 153 8.71 3.84 3.28
CA LEU A 153 9.17 4.20 4.62
C LEU A 153 10.61 3.73 4.78
N LYS A 154 11.56 4.66 4.91
CA LYS A 154 12.98 4.34 5.01
C LYS A 154 13.27 3.36 6.15
N ASN A 155 14.02 2.29 5.87
CA ASN A 155 14.37 1.22 6.81
C ASN A 155 13.16 0.40 7.33
N HIS A 156 11.99 0.46 6.68
CA HIS A 156 10.83 -0.26 7.17
C HIS A 156 10.10 -1.03 6.06
N GLY A 157 9.48 -0.35 5.13
CA GLY A 157 8.64 -0.98 4.11
C GLY A 157 7.93 0.05 3.25
N VAL A 158 6.71 -0.27 2.83
CA VAL A 158 5.90 0.55 1.93
C VAL A 158 4.49 0.71 2.47
N VAL A 159 3.92 1.88 2.29
CA VAL A 159 2.47 2.09 2.45
C VAL A 159 1.88 2.49 1.11
N THR A 160 0.79 1.82 0.73
CA THR A 160 0.00 2.18 -0.44
C THR A 160 -1.43 2.51 -0.03
N VAL A 161 -2.02 3.44 -0.76
CA VAL A 161 -3.38 3.92 -0.53
C VAL A 161 -4.21 3.83 -1.82
N GLY A 162 -5.51 3.86 -1.68
CA GLY A 162 -6.40 3.88 -2.84
C GLY A 162 -7.82 4.28 -2.48
N LYS A 163 -8.60 4.66 -3.48
CA LYS A 163 -10.05 4.88 -3.36
C LYS A 163 -10.82 3.58 -3.12
N ASN A 164 -10.17 2.44 -3.31
CA ASN A 164 -10.67 1.10 -3.02
C ASN A 164 -9.49 0.13 -2.85
N LEU A 165 -9.77 -1.06 -2.34
CA LEU A 165 -8.77 -2.09 -2.07
C LEU A 165 -7.99 -2.52 -3.32
N LYS A 166 -8.65 -2.59 -4.48
CA LYS A 166 -8.00 -2.96 -5.75
C LYS A 166 -6.92 -1.94 -6.14
N GLU A 167 -7.22 -0.65 -6.04
CA GLU A 167 -6.26 0.41 -6.39
C GLU A 167 -5.02 0.37 -5.48
N ALA A 168 -5.20 0.25 -4.17
CA ALA A 168 -4.10 0.12 -3.22
C ALA A 168 -3.25 -1.14 -3.46
N LEU A 169 -3.90 -2.28 -3.74
CA LEU A 169 -3.22 -3.54 -4.04
C LEU A 169 -2.39 -3.45 -5.33
N TYR A 170 -2.93 -2.83 -6.36
CA TYR A 170 -2.22 -2.64 -7.63
C TYR A 170 -1.01 -1.73 -7.44
N ALA A 171 -1.16 -0.63 -6.70
CA ALA A 171 -0.04 0.25 -6.36
C ALA A 171 1.09 -0.52 -5.66
N ALA A 172 0.77 -1.39 -4.70
CA ALA A 172 1.75 -2.20 -3.98
C ALA A 172 2.49 -3.18 -4.92
N VAL A 173 1.75 -3.96 -5.70
CA VAL A 173 2.33 -4.98 -6.58
C VAL A 173 3.19 -4.34 -7.68
N TYR A 174 2.69 -3.32 -8.35
CA TYR A 174 3.43 -2.72 -9.47
C TYR A 174 4.60 -1.83 -9.00
N LEU A 175 4.56 -1.28 -7.79
CA LEU A 175 5.75 -0.64 -7.23
C LEU A 175 6.89 -1.65 -7.04
N GLU A 176 6.60 -2.84 -6.53
CA GLU A 176 7.61 -3.87 -6.38
C GLU A 176 8.14 -4.38 -7.72
N GLU A 177 7.25 -4.57 -8.71
CA GLU A 177 7.67 -4.98 -10.07
C GLU A 177 8.53 -3.89 -10.75
N ALA A 178 8.20 -2.62 -10.57
CA ALA A 178 9.01 -1.52 -11.06
C ALA A 178 10.38 -1.47 -10.36
N ALA A 179 10.41 -1.66 -9.03
CA ALA A 179 11.64 -1.71 -8.25
C ALA A 179 12.55 -2.86 -8.68
N LYS A 180 12.01 -4.06 -8.94
CA LYS A 180 12.76 -5.19 -9.52
C LYS A 180 13.33 -4.82 -10.89
N THR A 181 12.53 -4.20 -11.75
CA THR A 181 12.96 -3.77 -13.09
C THR A 181 14.12 -2.78 -13.00
N LEU A 182 14.02 -1.77 -12.13
CA LEU A 182 15.09 -0.80 -11.89
C LEU A 182 16.34 -1.44 -11.31
N TYR A 183 16.20 -2.38 -10.37
CA TYR A 183 17.32 -3.14 -9.82
C TYR A 183 18.06 -3.91 -10.93
N VAL A 184 17.33 -4.59 -11.83
CA VAL A 184 17.94 -5.30 -12.97
C VAL A 184 18.65 -4.33 -13.90
N ALA A 185 18.04 -3.20 -14.25
CA ALA A 185 18.64 -2.20 -15.13
C ALA A 185 19.91 -1.61 -14.53
N HIS A 186 19.93 -1.25 -13.27
CA HIS A 186 21.12 -0.76 -12.55
C HIS A 186 22.22 -1.84 -12.47
N SER A 187 21.84 -3.09 -12.25
CA SER A 187 22.80 -4.22 -12.17
C SER A 187 23.43 -4.53 -13.53
N TYR A 188 22.69 -4.32 -14.62
CA TYR A 188 23.21 -4.50 -15.97
C TYR A 188 24.21 -3.39 -16.36
N GLY A 189 24.03 -2.19 -15.84
CA GLY A 189 24.87 -1.02 -16.10
C GLY A 189 24.41 -0.22 -17.33
N GLY A 190 24.95 0.96 -17.47
CA GLY A 190 24.57 1.93 -18.50
C GLY A 190 23.55 2.96 -18.00
N ASP A 191 23.19 3.89 -18.88
CA ASP A 191 22.27 4.98 -18.56
C ASP A 191 20.81 4.47 -18.58
N ILE A 192 20.06 4.79 -17.54
CA ILE A 192 18.63 4.49 -17.46
C ILE A 192 17.87 5.41 -18.41
N ALA A 193 17.08 4.82 -19.32
CA ALA A 193 16.15 5.57 -20.15
C ALA A 193 15.04 6.16 -19.30
N LYS A 194 14.90 7.49 -19.32
CA LYS A 194 13.95 8.23 -18.50
C LYS A 194 12.66 8.52 -19.26
N LEU A 195 11.52 8.36 -18.58
CA LEU A 195 10.25 8.92 -19.06
C LEU A 195 10.18 10.42 -18.72
N ASN A 196 9.75 11.23 -19.69
CA ASN A 196 9.46 12.64 -19.41
C ASN A 196 8.05 12.83 -18.83
N GLY A 197 7.74 14.02 -18.33
CA GLY A 197 6.46 14.31 -17.69
C GLY A 197 5.24 14.07 -18.59
N GLU A 198 5.33 14.33 -19.90
CA GLU A 198 4.26 14.07 -20.86
C GLU A 198 4.01 12.56 -21.05
N GLN A 199 5.08 11.77 -21.12
CA GLN A 199 5.00 10.31 -21.22
C GLN A 199 4.40 9.69 -19.96
N ILE A 200 4.78 10.18 -18.79
CA ILE A 200 4.20 9.76 -17.50
C ILE A 200 2.71 10.09 -17.47
N GLN A 201 2.34 11.33 -17.82
CA GLN A 201 0.92 11.74 -17.85
C GLN A 201 0.11 10.91 -18.85
N THR A 202 0.64 10.65 -20.03
CA THR A 202 0.00 9.78 -21.02
C THR A 202 -0.24 8.37 -20.48
N ALA A 203 0.75 7.80 -19.78
CA ALA A 203 0.61 6.50 -19.16
C ALA A 203 -0.50 6.48 -18.08
N VAL A 204 -0.60 7.53 -17.26
CA VAL A 204 -1.67 7.67 -16.26
C VAL A 204 -3.05 7.74 -16.92
N GLU A 205 -3.20 8.52 -18.01
CA GLU A 205 -4.48 8.69 -18.71
C GLU A 205 -4.95 7.39 -19.38
N VAL A 206 -4.06 6.68 -20.09
CA VAL A 206 -4.39 5.41 -20.78
C VAL A 206 -4.94 4.37 -19.80
N PHE A 207 -4.52 4.39 -18.54
CA PHE A 207 -4.92 3.38 -17.56
C PHE A 207 -6.27 3.67 -16.89
N LYS A 208 -6.82 4.87 -17.03
CA LYS A 208 -8.13 5.23 -16.45
C LYS A 208 -9.25 4.32 -16.96
N ASP A 209 -9.18 3.94 -18.23
CA ASP A 209 -10.18 3.10 -18.92
C ASP A 209 -9.68 1.66 -19.15
N TYR A 210 -8.56 1.26 -18.50
CA TYR A 210 -7.98 -0.07 -18.66
C TYR A 210 -8.77 -1.12 -17.89
N GLY A 211 -9.15 -2.18 -18.58
CA GLY A 211 -9.79 -3.36 -18.01
C GLY A 211 -11.06 -3.78 -18.77
N GLN A 212 -11.70 -4.82 -18.26
CA GLN A 212 -12.99 -5.27 -18.82
C GLN A 212 -14.10 -4.34 -18.34
N VAL A 213 -14.89 -3.83 -19.27
CA VAL A 213 -16.14 -3.12 -18.95
C VAL A 213 -17.11 -4.19 -18.44
N ASN A 214 -17.51 -4.09 -17.16
CA ASN A 214 -18.59 -4.95 -16.66
C ASN A 214 -19.89 -4.55 -17.37
N HIS A 215 -20.37 -5.43 -18.23
CA HIS A 215 -21.69 -5.36 -18.85
C HIS A 215 -22.77 -5.85 -17.89
#